data_658187e6be659f0e29910a5025ac1f65
#
_entry.id   658187e6be659f0e29910a5025ac1f65
#
_cell.length_a   1.000
_cell.length_b   1.000
_cell.length_c   1.000
_cell.angle_alpha   90.00
_cell.angle_beta   90.00
_cell.angle_gamma   90.00
#
_symmetry.space_group_name_H-M   'P 1'
#
loop_
_entity.id
_entity.type
_entity.pdbx_description
1 polymer ?
#
loop_
_entity_poly.entity_id
_entity_poly.type
_entity_poly.pdbx_seq_one_letter_code
_entity_poly.pdbx_strand_id
1 'polypeptide(L)'
;MEIISKLLSHSISDIAKMIYDNRMLISMITMHWIMFVSPIIITLLSSDLSILVMVSLFLCSILTINIVFHDCPLSIIENRCLGGTMIDTVSGHIHTDYSNEQRGNVTVQWLFMAIATTNAKIFLLLLKHCFFTYLSE
;
A
#
# COMPACT_ATOMS: atom_id res chain seq x y z
N MET A 1 10.60 42.94 -4.30
CA MET A 1 9.53 41.97 -4.66
C MET A 1 9.84 41.17 -5.92
N GLU A 2 10.43 41.78 -6.93
CA GLU A 2 10.76 41.18 -8.23
C GLU A 2 11.78 40.01 -8.16
N ILE A 3 12.77 40.08 -7.28
CA ILE A 3 13.81 39.06 -7.09
C ILE A 3 13.20 37.79 -6.50
N ILE A 4 12.28 37.91 -5.55
CA ILE A 4 11.61 36.76 -4.89
C ILE A 4 10.69 36.04 -5.87
N SER A 5 9.94 36.78 -6.70
CA SER A 5 9.08 36.20 -7.72
C SER A 5 9.88 35.44 -8.79
N LYS A 6 11.05 35.95 -9.17
CA LYS A 6 11.94 35.31 -10.14
C LYS A 6 12.59 34.03 -9.60
N LEU A 7 13.00 34.03 -8.33
CA LEU A 7 13.52 32.84 -7.64
C LEU A 7 12.45 31.78 -7.49
N LEU A 8 11.21 32.19 -7.13
CA LEU A 8 10.09 31.25 -6.98
C LEU A 8 9.70 30.62 -8.34
N SER A 9 9.66 31.42 -9.40
CA SER A 9 9.32 30.92 -10.75
C SER A 9 10.38 29.96 -11.29
N HIS A 10 11.66 30.20 -11.01
CA HIS A 10 12.74 29.30 -11.41
C HIS A 10 12.66 27.98 -10.65
N SER A 11 12.44 28.02 -9.34
CA SER A 11 12.28 26.84 -8.50
C SER A 11 11.06 25.99 -8.92
N ILE A 12 9.94 26.62 -9.25
CA ILE A 12 8.72 25.91 -9.73
C ILE A 12 8.97 25.27 -11.11
N SER A 13 9.67 25.96 -12.01
CA SER A 13 10.04 25.43 -13.33
C SER A 13 10.93 24.19 -13.22
N ASP A 14 11.92 24.23 -12.32
CA ASP A 14 12.84 23.09 -12.11
C ASP A 14 12.13 21.91 -11.50
N ILE A 15 11.22 22.13 -10.54
CA ILE A 15 10.37 21.08 -9.96
C ILE A 15 9.43 20.50 -11.01
N ALA A 16 8.79 21.33 -11.83
CA ALA A 16 7.90 20.87 -12.88
C ALA A 16 8.64 20.03 -13.93
N LYS A 17 9.86 20.41 -14.30
CA LYS A 17 10.72 19.65 -15.20
C LYS A 17 11.13 18.32 -14.58
N MET A 18 11.54 18.31 -13.33
CA MET A 18 11.88 17.08 -12.59
C MET A 18 10.69 16.11 -12.52
N ILE A 19 9.48 16.61 -12.26
CA ILE A 19 8.25 15.83 -12.26
C ILE A 19 7.95 15.28 -13.65
N TYR A 20 8.11 16.09 -14.70
CA TYR A 20 7.86 15.66 -16.08
C TYR A 20 8.84 14.59 -16.54
N ASP A 21 10.14 14.75 -16.23
CA ASP A 21 11.19 13.81 -16.61
C ASP A 21 11.05 12.47 -15.85
N ASN A 22 10.51 12.50 -14.60
CA ASN A 22 10.31 11.33 -13.76
C ASN A 22 8.84 10.88 -13.65
N ARG A 23 7.95 11.35 -14.54
CA ARG A 23 6.50 11.05 -14.46
C ARG A 23 6.18 9.56 -14.38
N MET A 24 6.94 8.72 -15.08
CA MET A 24 6.74 7.27 -15.06
C MET A 24 7.05 6.69 -13.68
N LEU A 25 8.12 7.16 -13.06
CA LEU A 25 8.55 6.78 -11.73
C LEU A 25 7.54 7.23 -10.66
N ILE A 26 7.10 8.48 -10.72
CA ILE A 26 6.09 9.04 -9.82
C ILE A 26 4.77 8.26 -9.95
N SER A 27 4.38 7.92 -11.17
CA SER A 27 3.19 7.09 -11.42
C SER A 27 3.30 5.71 -10.77
N MET A 28 4.47 5.06 -10.84
CA MET A 28 4.70 3.75 -10.23
C MET A 28 4.64 3.81 -8.70
N ILE A 29 5.28 4.81 -8.09
CA ILE A 29 5.23 5.04 -6.64
C ILE A 29 3.80 5.29 -6.19
N THR A 30 3.08 6.18 -6.90
CA THR A 30 1.69 6.52 -6.57
C THR A 30 0.80 5.28 -6.69
N MET A 31 0.98 4.47 -7.74
CA MET A 31 0.23 3.23 -7.94
C MET A 31 0.52 2.23 -6.82
N HIS A 32 1.76 2.11 -6.39
CA HIS A 32 2.16 1.24 -5.27
C HIS A 32 1.49 1.69 -3.96
N TRP A 33 1.50 3.00 -3.66
CA TRP A 33 0.81 3.56 -2.50
C TRP A 33 -0.70 3.31 -2.55
N ILE A 34 -1.34 3.51 -3.70
CA ILE A 34 -2.77 3.24 -3.89
C ILE A 34 -3.06 1.75 -3.65
N MET A 35 -2.29 0.85 -4.24
CA MET A 35 -2.47 -0.60 -4.06
C MET A 35 -2.31 -1.05 -2.60
N PHE A 36 -1.46 -0.38 -1.82
CA PHE A 36 -1.22 -0.70 -0.42
C PHE A 36 -2.28 -0.10 0.51
N VAL A 37 -2.66 1.17 0.30
CA VAL A 37 -3.55 1.92 1.20
C VAL A 37 -5.03 1.64 0.90
N SER A 38 -5.40 1.45 -0.38
CA SER A 38 -6.82 1.28 -0.75
C SER A 38 -7.49 0.05 -0.12
N PRO A 39 -6.86 -1.14 -0.04
CA PRO A 39 -7.48 -2.29 0.64
C PRO A 39 -7.76 -2.02 2.12
N ILE A 40 -6.87 -1.29 2.79
CA ILE A 40 -7.03 -0.93 4.21
C ILE A 40 -8.24 0.00 4.37
N ILE A 41 -8.32 1.05 3.55
CA ILE A 41 -9.45 2.00 3.58
C ILE A 41 -10.76 1.28 3.26
N ILE A 42 -10.79 0.45 2.21
CA ILE A 42 -12.00 -0.30 1.84
C ILE A 42 -12.40 -1.24 2.97
N THR A 43 -11.45 -1.96 3.58
CA THR A 43 -11.72 -2.84 4.72
C THR A 43 -12.32 -2.07 5.89
N LEU A 44 -11.85 -0.86 6.18
CA LEU A 44 -12.37 -0.06 7.29
C LEU A 44 -13.78 0.48 7.00
N LEU A 45 -14.00 1.00 5.81
CA LEU A 45 -15.23 1.73 5.46
C LEU A 45 -16.36 0.82 4.95
N SER A 46 -16.05 -0.24 4.20
CA SER A 46 -17.07 -1.10 3.60
C SER A 46 -17.70 -2.04 4.62
N SER A 47 -19.02 -2.15 4.59
CA SER A 47 -19.80 -3.20 5.28
C SER A 47 -20.39 -4.22 4.30
N ASP A 48 -20.06 -4.12 3.01
CA ASP A 48 -20.48 -5.06 1.98
C ASP A 48 -19.58 -6.30 2.00
N LEU A 49 -20.20 -7.44 2.24
CA LEU A 49 -19.51 -8.74 2.33
C LEU A 49 -18.80 -9.09 1.02
N SER A 50 -19.45 -8.82 -0.12
CA SER A 50 -18.88 -9.14 -1.44
C SER A 50 -17.61 -8.35 -1.71
N ILE A 51 -17.61 -7.07 -1.37
CA ILE A 51 -16.44 -6.20 -1.51
C ILE A 51 -15.31 -6.67 -0.61
N LEU A 52 -15.60 -7.03 0.65
CA LEU A 52 -14.58 -7.51 1.59
C LEU A 52 -13.97 -8.84 1.16
N VAL A 53 -14.77 -9.75 0.60
CA VAL A 53 -14.26 -11.02 0.04
C VAL A 53 -13.34 -10.75 -1.15
N MET A 54 -13.71 -9.85 -2.05
CA MET A 54 -12.85 -9.46 -3.18
C MET A 54 -11.54 -8.84 -2.72
N VAL A 55 -11.57 -7.96 -1.71
CA VAL A 55 -10.36 -7.38 -1.10
C VAL A 55 -9.49 -8.46 -0.47
N SER A 56 -10.07 -9.42 0.25
CA SER A 56 -9.34 -10.54 0.85
C SER A 56 -8.64 -11.39 -0.22
N LEU A 57 -9.32 -11.75 -1.30
CA LEU A 57 -8.75 -12.50 -2.42
C LEU A 57 -7.62 -11.72 -3.11
N PHE A 58 -7.79 -10.42 -3.30
CA PHE A 58 -6.77 -9.55 -3.88
C PHE A 58 -5.50 -9.50 -3.00
N LEU A 59 -5.65 -9.31 -1.68
CA LEU A 59 -4.54 -9.32 -0.73
C LEU A 59 -3.83 -10.68 -0.69
N CYS A 60 -4.59 -11.80 -0.72
CA CYS A 60 -4.02 -13.15 -0.80
C CYS A 60 -3.20 -13.35 -2.08
N SER A 61 -3.65 -12.80 -3.21
CA SER A 61 -2.92 -12.87 -4.48
C SER A 61 -1.59 -12.10 -4.40
N ILE A 62 -1.61 -10.89 -3.82
CA ILE A 62 -0.38 -10.10 -3.59
C ILE A 62 0.56 -10.86 -2.66
N LEU A 63 0.06 -11.43 -1.56
CA LEU A 63 0.87 -12.21 -0.62
C LEU A 63 1.52 -13.40 -1.32
N THR A 64 0.78 -14.13 -2.14
CA THR A 64 1.31 -15.27 -2.91
C THR A 64 2.44 -14.83 -3.83
N ILE A 65 2.24 -13.72 -4.56
CA ILE A 65 3.27 -13.16 -5.44
C ILE A 65 4.53 -12.79 -4.64
N ASN A 66 4.37 -12.14 -3.48
CA ASN A 66 5.51 -11.77 -2.62
C ASN A 66 6.28 -13.00 -2.11
N ILE A 67 5.57 -14.06 -1.72
CA ILE A 67 6.21 -15.31 -1.26
C ILE A 67 6.98 -15.99 -2.40
N VAL A 68 6.38 -16.06 -3.62
CA VAL A 68 6.99 -16.74 -4.77
C VAL A 68 8.21 -15.99 -5.29
N PHE A 69 8.17 -14.67 -5.34
CA PHE A 69 9.26 -13.84 -5.88
C PHE A 69 10.23 -13.34 -4.80
N HIS A 70 9.98 -13.67 -3.51
CA HIS A 70 10.74 -13.20 -2.34
C HIS A 70 10.78 -11.67 -2.17
N ASP A 71 10.07 -10.93 -3.03
CA ASP A 71 9.88 -9.47 -2.93
C ASP A 71 8.70 -9.04 -3.83
N CYS A 72 8.19 -7.84 -3.60
CA CYS A 72 7.18 -7.26 -4.48
C CYS A 72 7.82 -6.85 -5.82
N PRO A 73 7.30 -7.28 -6.98
CA PRO A 73 7.85 -6.86 -8.28
C PRO A 73 7.92 -5.34 -8.45
N LEU A 74 6.95 -4.60 -7.89
CA LEU A 74 6.96 -3.14 -7.88
C LEU A 74 8.10 -2.59 -7.02
N SER A 75 8.37 -3.18 -5.85
CA SER A 75 9.50 -2.80 -4.99
C SER A 75 10.84 -3.04 -5.66
N ILE A 76 10.97 -4.11 -6.45
CA ILE A 76 12.20 -4.39 -7.22
C ILE A 76 12.46 -3.29 -8.25
N ILE A 77 11.42 -2.88 -8.98
CA ILE A 77 11.53 -1.82 -9.99
C ILE A 77 11.81 -0.47 -9.31
N GLU A 78 11.09 -0.16 -8.24
CA GLU A 78 11.24 1.05 -7.43
C GLU A 78 12.68 1.18 -6.89
N ASN A 79 13.22 0.10 -6.31
CA ASN A 79 14.58 0.06 -5.79
C ASN A 79 15.63 0.27 -6.89
N ARG A 80 15.43 -0.27 -8.10
CA ARG A 80 16.33 -0.06 -9.24
C ARG A 80 16.34 1.38 -9.73
N CYS A 81 15.20 2.06 -9.65
CA CYS A 81 15.05 3.42 -10.17
C CYS A 81 15.41 4.50 -9.15
N LEU A 82 15.15 4.26 -7.86
CA LEU A 82 15.27 5.25 -6.78
C LEU A 82 16.37 4.94 -5.76
N GLY A 83 16.92 3.72 -5.76
CA GLY A 83 17.85 3.25 -4.72
C GLY A 83 17.18 3.03 -3.36
N GLY A 84 15.84 2.94 -3.31
CA GLY A 84 15.03 2.67 -2.13
C GLY A 84 13.60 2.35 -2.51
N THR A 85 12.82 1.80 -1.58
CA THR A 85 11.42 1.43 -1.79
C THR A 85 10.50 2.16 -0.82
N MET A 86 9.19 2.17 -1.11
CA MET A 86 8.16 2.67 -0.18
C MET A 86 8.29 1.98 1.19
N ILE A 87 8.56 0.68 1.20
CA ILE A 87 8.68 -0.11 2.43
C ILE A 87 9.89 0.33 3.24
N ASP A 88 11.00 0.68 2.59
CA ASP A 88 12.18 1.24 3.27
C ASP A 88 11.85 2.55 3.95
N THR A 89 11.03 3.40 3.31
CA THR A 89 10.58 4.67 3.89
C THR A 89 9.72 4.45 5.13
N VAL A 90 8.77 3.51 5.07
CA VAL A 90 7.89 3.20 6.20
C VAL A 90 8.66 2.50 7.31
N SER A 91 9.51 1.53 6.98
CA SER A 91 10.27 0.71 7.95
C SER A 91 11.47 1.44 8.51
N GLY A 92 12.11 2.32 7.74
CA GLY A 92 13.22 3.16 8.21
C GLY A 92 12.83 4.12 9.33
N HIS A 93 11.53 4.44 9.47
CA HIS A 93 11.01 5.17 10.62
C HIS A 93 10.83 4.28 11.88
N ILE A 94 10.86 2.96 11.72
CA ILE A 94 10.63 2.00 12.79
C ILE A 94 11.93 1.29 13.21
N HIS A 95 12.84 1.05 12.27
CA HIS A 95 14.10 0.33 12.49
C HIS A 95 15.30 1.07 11.90
N THR A 96 16.34 1.28 12.71
CA THR A 96 17.59 1.97 12.30
C THR A 96 18.57 1.09 11.51
N ASP A 97 18.48 -0.25 11.65
CA ASP A 97 19.33 -1.23 10.96
C ASP A 97 18.46 -2.20 10.15
N TYR A 98 18.20 -1.85 8.89
CA TYR A 98 17.27 -2.56 8.03
C TYR A 98 17.98 -3.30 6.89
N SER A 99 17.99 -4.64 6.95
CA SER A 99 18.55 -5.49 5.90
C SER A 99 17.53 -5.83 4.81
N ASN A 100 18.01 -6.18 3.60
CA ASN A 100 17.13 -6.60 2.49
C ASN A 100 16.24 -7.81 2.84
N GLU A 101 16.76 -8.73 3.67
CA GLU A 101 16.00 -9.89 4.13
C GLU A 101 14.86 -9.50 5.09
N GLN A 102 15.09 -8.49 5.94
CA GLN A 102 14.06 -7.96 6.83
C GLN A 102 12.95 -7.24 6.06
N ARG A 103 13.25 -6.64 4.90
CA ARG A 103 12.26 -5.97 4.03
C ARG A 103 11.15 -6.93 3.59
N GLY A 104 11.53 -8.08 3.03
CA GLY A 104 10.56 -9.10 2.61
C GLY A 104 9.69 -9.58 3.76
N ASN A 105 10.30 -9.83 4.92
CA ASN A 105 9.59 -10.27 6.12
C ASN A 105 8.58 -9.23 6.61
N VAL A 106 8.93 -7.95 6.62
CA VAL A 106 8.02 -6.86 7.02
C VAL A 106 6.85 -6.74 6.05
N THR A 107 7.11 -6.81 4.74
CA THR A 107 6.04 -6.78 3.72
C THR A 107 5.03 -7.92 3.94
N VAL A 108 5.53 -9.14 4.12
CA VAL A 108 4.71 -10.32 4.38
C VAL A 108 3.91 -10.17 5.67
N GLN A 109 4.51 -9.65 6.75
CA GLN A 109 3.82 -9.40 8.01
C GLN A 109 2.68 -8.39 7.85
N TRP A 110 2.90 -7.27 7.15
CA TRP A 110 1.87 -6.27 6.89
C TRP A 110 0.72 -6.82 6.06
N LEU A 111 1.01 -7.58 5.00
CA LEU A 111 0.00 -8.24 4.18
C LEU A 111 -0.81 -9.26 5.00
N PHE A 112 -0.13 -10.05 5.82
CA PHE A 112 -0.79 -11.02 6.69
C PHE A 112 -1.73 -10.34 7.69
N MET A 113 -1.30 -9.26 8.32
CA MET A 113 -2.13 -8.47 9.24
C MET A 113 -3.35 -7.86 8.53
N ALA A 114 -3.17 -7.35 7.30
CA ALA A 114 -4.27 -6.81 6.50
C ALA A 114 -5.30 -7.90 6.14
N ILE A 115 -4.84 -9.09 5.73
CA ILE A 115 -5.69 -10.24 5.43
C ILE A 115 -6.43 -10.70 6.69
N ALA A 116 -5.74 -10.84 7.81
CA ALA A 116 -6.34 -11.26 9.08
C ALA A 116 -7.43 -10.28 9.53
N THR A 117 -7.17 -8.97 9.44
CA THR A 117 -8.14 -7.92 9.79
C THR A 117 -9.36 -7.96 8.87
N THR A 118 -9.16 -8.11 7.56
CA THR A 118 -10.26 -8.22 6.59
C THR A 118 -11.13 -9.45 6.86
N ASN A 119 -10.51 -10.61 7.09
CA ASN A 119 -11.23 -11.85 7.38
C ASN A 119 -11.94 -11.82 8.74
N ALA A 120 -11.34 -11.19 9.77
CA ALA A 120 -12.00 -10.97 11.05
C ALA A 120 -13.28 -10.13 10.89
N LYS A 121 -13.21 -9.06 10.07
CA LYS A 121 -14.39 -8.22 9.77
C LYS A 121 -15.47 -9.00 9.02
N ILE A 122 -15.09 -9.81 8.01
CA ILE A 122 -16.02 -10.69 7.29
C ILE A 122 -16.73 -11.61 8.28
N PHE A 123 -15.97 -12.26 9.17
CA PHE A 123 -16.51 -13.17 10.19
C PHE A 123 -17.49 -12.47 11.12
N LEU A 124 -17.17 -11.28 11.62
CA LEU A 124 -18.04 -10.48 12.47
C LEU A 124 -19.34 -10.08 11.75
N LEU A 125 -19.28 -9.73 10.46
CA LEU A 125 -20.47 -9.42 9.67
C LEU A 125 -21.37 -10.64 9.45
N LEU A 126 -20.78 -11.79 9.21
CA LEU A 126 -21.50 -13.05 9.09
C LEU A 126 -22.19 -13.44 10.41
N LEU A 127 -21.47 -13.33 11.54
CA LEU A 127 -22.05 -13.57 12.87
C LEU A 127 -23.23 -12.64 13.14
N LYS A 128 -23.06 -11.34 12.84
CA LYS A 128 -24.13 -10.35 12.98
C LYS A 128 -25.35 -10.75 12.16
N HIS A 129 -25.15 -11.15 10.91
CA HIS A 129 -26.25 -11.55 10.01
C HIS A 129 -26.97 -12.81 10.54
N CYS A 130 -26.22 -13.85 10.92
CA CYS A 130 -26.78 -15.09 11.45
C CYS A 130 -27.56 -14.84 12.76
N PHE A 131 -27.01 -14.00 13.66
CA PHE A 131 -27.65 -13.70 14.94
C PHE A 131 -28.95 -12.91 14.77
N PHE A 132 -28.97 -11.92 13.86
CA PHE A 132 -30.19 -11.17 13.56
C PHE A 132 -31.28 -12.02 12.92
N THR A 133 -30.92 -12.94 12.03
CA THR A 133 -31.89 -13.85 11.39
C THR A 133 -32.51 -14.79 12.42
N TYR A 134 -31.71 -15.31 13.35
CA TYR A 134 -32.19 -16.20 14.42
C TYR A 134 -33.14 -15.52 15.43
N LEU A 135 -32.96 -14.21 15.69
CA LEU A 135 -33.82 -13.47 16.61
C LEU A 135 -35.13 -12.96 15.96
N SER A 136 -35.23 -13.01 14.63
CA SER A 136 -36.42 -12.58 13.87
C SER A 136 -37.42 -13.70 13.56
N GLU A 137 -37.06 -14.94 13.87
CA GLU A 137 -37.97 -16.13 13.87
C GLU A 137 -38.57 -16.37 15.26
#